data_7fd92b256395f6f2c4aee512c3d82fdb
#
_entry.id   7fd92b256395f6f2c4aee512c3d82fdb
#
_cell.length_a   1.000
_cell.length_b   1.000
_cell.length_c   1.000
_cell.angle_alpha   90.00
_cell.angle_beta   90.00
_cell.angle_gamma   90.00
#
_symmetry.space_group_name_H-M   'P 1'
#
loop_
_entity.id
_entity.type
_entity.pdbx_description
1 polymer ?
#
loop_
_entity_poly.entity_id
_entity_poly.type
_entity_poly.pdbx_seq_one_letter_code
_entity_poly.pdbx_strand_id
1 'polypeptide(L)'
;KIVAPNHSIQALLQAATNNMPLGSLAPTLLNNGPQWWCVQLENEQAVRSLQPLQTAIAELNRATHSVGLAVFAKADASDYQLVVRAFCPADNIPEDPVTGSANAAIAALLHETGMLFEIGAHYIASQGRELGRDGMVQVQVDDEGEVWIGGQTQTVISGSLGWSDIKV
;
A
#
# COMPACT_ATOMS: atom_id res chain seq x y z
N LYS A 1 12.40 -5.71 -1.14
CA LYS A 1 13.44 -5.98 -0.11
C LYS A 1 12.98 -5.41 1.23
N ILE A 2 12.94 -6.23 2.27
CA ILE A 2 12.60 -5.83 3.64
C ILE A 2 13.78 -5.07 4.26
N VAL A 3 13.51 -3.94 4.92
CA VAL A 3 14.51 -3.09 5.59
C VAL A 3 14.23 -3.12 7.10
N ALA A 4 15.21 -3.55 7.90
CA ALA A 4 15.08 -3.56 9.36
C ALA A 4 15.27 -2.13 9.93
N PRO A 5 14.32 -1.62 10.75
CA PRO A 5 14.42 -0.29 11.34
C PRO A 5 15.46 -0.25 12.48
N ASN A 6 16.17 0.88 12.61
CA ASN A 6 17.01 1.16 13.76
C ASN A 6 16.19 1.76 14.93
N HIS A 7 16.80 1.99 16.10
CA HIS A 7 16.10 2.47 17.31
C HIS A 7 15.35 3.80 17.13
N SER A 8 15.90 4.75 16.36
CA SER A 8 15.25 6.03 16.11
C SER A 8 14.02 5.89 15.20
N ILE A 9 14.10 5.01 14.20
CA ILE A 9 12.98 4.68 13.31
C ILE A 9 11.87 3.95 14.07
N GLN A 10 12.20 3.09 15.04
CA GLN A 10 11.20 2.41 15.86
C GLN A 10 10.31 3.40 16.64
N ALA A 11 10.89 4.45 17.22
CA ALA A 11 10.13 5.46 17.93
C ALA A 11 9.15 6.23 17.00
N LEU A 12 9.62 6.60 15.79
CA LEU A 12 8.76 7.24 14.77
C LEU A 12 7.66 6.30 14.28
N LEU A 13 7.98 5.04 14.04
CA LEU A 13 7.00 4.03 13.64
C LEU A 13 5.94 3.85 14.72
N GLN A 14 6.35 3.75 15.98
CA GLN A 14 5.43 3.65 17.10
C GLN A 14 4.52 4.89 17.20
N ALA A 15 5.05 6.09 17.00
CA ALA A 15 4.25 7.31 16.97
C ALA A 15 3.25 7.31 15.80
N ALA A 16 3.67 6.89 14.61
CA ALA A 16 2.82 6.82 13.42
C ALA A 16 1.70 5.79 13.55
N THR A 17 1.94 4.69 14.29
CA THR A 17 0.98 3.57 14.46
C THR A 17 0.26 3.57 15.82
N ASN A 18 0.45 4.59 16.65
CA ASN A 18 -0.01 4.60 18.05
C ASN A 18 -1.51 4.41 18.24
N ASN A 19 -2.34 4.83 17.27
CA ASN A 19 -3.80 4.67 17.32
C ASN A 19 -4.32 3.54 16.42
N MET A 20 -3.44 2.66 15.94
CA MET A 20 -3.79 1.59 15.00
C MET A 20 -3.95 0.26 15.75
N PRO A 21 -5.09 -0.43 15.63
CA PRO A 21 -5.24 -1.81 16.12
C PRO A 21 -4.48 -2.74 15.15
N LEU A 22 -3.21 -3.03 15.49
CA LEU A 22 -2.30 -3.80 14.66
C LEU A 22 -2.74 -5.27 14.56
N GLY A 23 -2.58 -5.86 13.37
CA GLY A 23 -2.76 -7.28 13.13
C GLY A 23 -1.54 -8.12 13.56
N SER A 24 -1.44 -9.32 13.03
CA SER A 24 -0.38 -10.28 13.40
C SER A 24 0.97 -9.98 12.75
N LEU A 25 1.01 -9.30 11.61
CA LEU A 25 2.25 -8.92 10.94
C LEU A 25 2.84 -7.64 11.54
N ALA A 26 4.13 -7.68 11.82
CA ALA A 26 4.86 -6.49 12.23
C ALA A 26 4.88 -5.45 11.09
N PRO A 27 4.75 -4.14 11.41
CA PRO A 27 4.93 -3.08 10.41
C PRO A 27 6.26 -3.23 9.69
N THR A 28 6.24 -3.26 8.36
CA THR A 28 7.39 -3.60 7.53
C THR A 28 7.63 -2.56 6.45
N LEU A 29 8.87 -2.12 6.29
CA LEU A 29 9.29 -1.24 5.19
C LEU A 29 9.72 -2.09 4.00
N LEU A 30 9.04 -1.92 2.86
CA LEU A 30 9.34 -2.60 1.62
C LEU A 30 9.80 -1.61 0.55
N ASN A 31 10.69 -2.09 -0.32
CA ASN A 31 11.18 -1.36 -1.48
C ASN A 31 10.89 -2.16 -2.75
N ASN A 32 10.00 -1.61 -3.59
CA ASN A 32 9.66 -2.14 -4.92
C ASN A 32 9.85 -1.06 -6.02
N GLY A 33 10.84 -0.17 -5.82
CA GLY A 33 11.07 1.10 -6.47
C GLY A 33 10.77 2.21 -5.48
N PRO A 34 9.56 2.70 -5.30
CA PRO A 34 9.16 3.47 -4.12
C PRO A 34 9.25 2.61 -2.85
N GLN A 35 9.46 3.25 -1.70
CA GLN A 35 9.46 2.59 -0.39
C GLN A 35 8.13 2.83 0.32
N TRP A 36 7.52 1.75 0.83
CA TRP A 36 6.24 1.78 1.56
C TRP A 36 6.35 1.13 2.92
N TRP A 37 5.88 1.80 3.96
CA TRP A 37 5.54 1.13 5.21
C TRP A 37 4.21 0.39 5.02
N CYS A 38 4.24 -0.94 5.17
CA CYS A 38 3.05 -1.80 5.12
C CYS A 38 2.67 -2.20 6.53
N VAL A 39 1.45 -1.88 6.94
CA VAL A 39 0.93 -2.09 8.30
C VAL A 39 -0.38 -2.87 8.22
N GLN A 40 -0.36 -4.10 8.70
CA GLN A 40 -1.57 -4.89 8.84
C GLN A 40 -2.37 -4.42 10.05
N LEU A 41 -3.67 -4.21 9.88
CA LEU A 41 -4.63 -3.98 10.95
C LEU A 41 -5.46 -5.24 11.23
N GLU A 42 -6.12 -5.28 12.39
CA GLU A 42 -6.87 -6.47 12.87
C GLU A 42 -7.97 -6.92 11.89
N ASN A 43 -8.67 -5.96 11.26
CA ASN A 43 -9.82 -6.26 10.42
C ASN A 43 -10.15 -5.09 9.48
N GLU A 44 -11.09 -5.32 8.56
CA GLU A 44 -11.56 -4.32 7.61
C GLU A 44 -12.10 -3.06 8.29
N GLN A 45 -12.90 -3.22 9.36
CA GLN A 45 -13.47 -2.07 10.07
C GLN A 45 -12.38 -1.16 10.65
N ALA A 46 -11.28 -1.73 11.15
CA ALA A 46 -10.13 -0.98 11.64
C ALA A 46 -9.47 -0.13 10.54
N VAL A 47 -9.37 -0.66 9.32
CA VAL A 47 -8.86 0.08 8.17
C VAL A 47 -9.84 1.19 7.76
N ARG A 48 -11.13 0.85 7.58
CA ARG A 48 -12.15 1.77 7.10
C ARG A 48 -12.36 2.97 8.03
N SER A 49 -12.37 2.72 9.36
CA SER A 49 -12.61 3.78 10.36
C SER A 49 -11.36 4.51 10.83
N LEU A 50 -10.17 4.13 10.35
CA LEU A 50 -8.91 4.72 10.81
C LEU A 50 -8.88 6.23 10.57
N GLN A 51 -8.51 6.96 11.63
CA GLN A 51 -8.16 8.38 11.56
C GLN A 51 -6.62 8.48 11.67
N PRO A 52 -5.89 8.61 10.55
CA PRO A 52 -4.44 8.54 10.55
C PRO A 52 -3.81 9.76 11.22
N LEU A 53 -2.73 9.55 11.97
CA LEU A 53 -1.91 10.61 12.56
C LEU A 53 -0.96 11.18 11.49
N GLN A 54 -1.50 12.04 10.61
CA GLN A 54 -0.81 12.55 9.42
C GLN A 54 0.59 13.12 9.70
N THR A 55 0.74 13.92 10.78
CA THR A 55 2.04 14.50 11.13
C THR A 55 3.07 13.43 11.48
N ALA A 56 2.69 12.45 12.31
CA ALA A 56 3.58 11.36 12.71
C ALA A 56 3.97 10.47 11.53
N ILE A 57 3.02 10.19 10.62
CA ILE A 57 3.29 9.46 9.37
C ILE A 57 4.26 10.26 8.49
N ALA A 58 4.07 11.58 8.36
CA ALA A 58 4.98 12.43 7.57
C ALA A 58 6.40 12.45 8.14
N GLU A 59 6.56 12.48 9.46
CA GLU A 59 7.86 12.41 10.12
C GLU A 59 8.55 11.07 9.85
N LEU A 60 7.82 9.95 9.98
CA LEU A 60 8.32 8.62 9.65
C LEU A 60 8.75 8.54 8.18
N ASN A 61 7.90 9.01 7.26
CA ASN A 61 8.19 8.96 5.83
C ASN A 61 9.45 9.74 5.47
N ARG A 62 9.63 10.95 6.00
CA ARG A 62 10.86 11.75 5.78
C ARG A 62 12.10 11.06 6.34
N ALA A 63 12.02 10.51 7.55
CA ALA A 63 13.14 9.84 8.21
C ALA A 63 13.57 8.54 7.52
N THR A 64 12.66 7.87 6.82
CA THR A 64 12.92 6.59 6.13
C THR A 64 13.00 6.71 4.62
N HIS A 65 12.84 7.93 4.07
CA HIS A 65 12.73 8.18 2.64
C HIS A 65 11.65 7.31 1.97
N SER A 66 10.59 7.01 2.72
CA SER A 66 9.44 6.28 2.19
C SER A 66 8.42 7.24 1.58
N VAL A 67 7.74 6.78 0.52
CA VAL A 67 6.66 7.53 -0.14
C VAL A 67 5.46 7.64 0.79
N GLY A 68 5.15 6.58 1.54
CA GLY A 68 3.98 6.58 2.40
C GLY A 68 3.92 5.41 3.37
N LEU A 69 2.79 5.38 4.08
CA LEU A 69 2.36 4.30 4.94
C LEU A 69 1.03 3.75 4.41
N ALA A 70 1.00 2.47 4.07
CA ALA A 70 -0.18 1.76 3.66
C ALA A 70 -0.68 0.86 4.78
N VAL A 71 -1.95 1.01 5.15
CA VAL A 71 -2.63 0.08 6.06
C VAL A 71 -3.48 -0.89 5.26
N PHE A 72 -3.58 -2.14 5.73
CA PHE A 72 -4.40 -3.15 5.08
C PHE A 72 -4.95 -4.15 6.07
N ALA A 73 -6.04 -4.81 5.68
CA ALA A 73 -6.59 -5.96 6.39
C ALA A 73 -7.30 -6.89 5.41
N LYS A 74 -7.49 -8.15 5.83
CA LYS A 74 -8.38 -9.09 5.14
C LYS A 74 -9.80 -8.54 5.22
N ALA A 75 -10.54 -8.63 4.12
CA ALA A 75 -11.94 -8.27 4.04
C ALA A 75 -12.82 -9.51 4.12
N ASP A 76 -14.00 -9.35 4.69
CA ASP A 76 -15.03 -10.38 4.74
C ASP A 76 -16.07 -10.23 3.60
N ALA A 77 -15.72 -9.46 2.56
CA ALA A 77 -16.57 -9.20 1.40
C ALA A 77 -16.48 -10.32 0.36
N SER A 78 -17.51 -10.42 -0.50
CA SER A 78 -17.53 -11.41 -1.58
C SER A 78 -16.80 -10.95 -2.84
N ASP A 79 -16.67 -9.64 -3.05
CA ASP A 79 -16.18 -9.00 -4.26
C ASP A 79 -14.74 -8.48 -4.16
N TYR A 80 -14.16 -8.45 -2.96
CA TYR A 80 -12.75 -8.16 -2.71
C TYR A 80 -12.24 -8.91 -1.46
N GLN A 81 -10.95 -9.22 -1.41
CA GLN A 81 -10.32 -10.00 -0.35
C GLN A 81 -9.49 -9.15 0.59
N LEU A 82 -9.05 -7.97 0.14
CA LEU A 82 -8.31 -7.01 0.95
C LEU A 82 -8.96 -5.63 0.91
N VAL A 83 -8.82 -4.91 2.02
CA VAL A 83 -9.05 -3.47 2.09
C VAL A 83 -7.70 -2.78 2.33
N VAL A 84 -7.47 -1.68 1.61
CA VAL A 84 -6.22 -0.92 1.65
C VAL A 84 -6.52 0.57 1.76
N ARG A 85 -5.71 1.29 2.54
CA ARG A 85 -5.62 2.76 2.51
C ARG A 85 -4.16 3.17 2.50
N ALA A 86 -3.80 4.21 1.73
CA ALA A 86 -2.43 4.65 1.54
C ALA A 86 -2.29 6.15 1.86
N PHE A 87 -1.37 6.49 2.75
CA PHE A 87 -1.16 7.85 3.27
C PHE A 87 0.23 8.35 2.92
N CYS A 88 0.32 9.48 2.21
CA CYS A 88 1.56 10.10 1.74
C CYS A 88 1.66 11.58 2.20
N PRO A 89 1.49 11.88 3.50
CA PRO A 89 1.40 13.27 3.97
C PRO A 89 2.71 14.05 3.82
N ALA A 90 3.85 13.38 3.70
CA ALA A 90 5.12 14.04 3.43
C ALA A 90 5.16 14.72 2.04
N ASP A 91 4.37 14.19 1.09
CA ASP A 91 4.23 14.70 -0.29
C ASP A 91 2.97 15.56 -0.46
N ASN A 92 2.36 16.01 0.64
CA ASN A 92 1.09 16.78 0.66
C ASN A 92 -0.11 16.01 0.08
N ILE A 93 -0.08 14.69 0.13
CA ILE A 93 -1.18 13.81 -0.24
C ILE A 93 -1.66 13.11 1.04
N PRO A 94 -2.69 13.63 1.74
CA PRO A 94 -3.16 13.04 2.99
C PRO A 94 -3.55 11.56 2.83
N GLU A 95 -4.17 11.23 1.71
CA GLU A 95 -4.52 9.86 1.33
C GLU A 95 -4.60 9.75 -0.19
N ASP A 96 -3.96 8.71 -0.75
CA ASP A 96 -4.01 8.40 -2.18
C ASP A 96 -5.17 7.44 -2.46
N PRO A 97 -6.08 7.76 -3.41
CA PRO A 97 -7.30 7.00 -3.62
C PRO A 97 -7.10 5.59 -4.17
N VAL A 98 -6.09 5.38 -5.03
CA VAL A 98 -5.78 4.05 -5.61
C VAL A 98 -4.29 3.97 -5.92
N THR A 99 -3.56 3.11 -5.22
CA THR A 99 -2.10 3.10 -5.22
C THR A 99 -1.55 1.75 -5.68
N GLY A 100 -1.15 1.65 -6.94
CA GLY A 100 -0.59 0.41 -7.50
C GLY A 100 0.64 -0.08 -6.74
N SER A 101 1.60 0.82 -6.46
CA SER A 101 2.86 0.46 -5.80
C SER A 101 2.70 0.02 -4.33
N ALA A 102 1.74 0.61 -3.59
CA ALA A 102 1.42 0.18 -2.24
C ALA A 102 0.77 -1.22 -2.25
N ASN A 103 -0.17 -1.47 -3.16
CA ASN A 103 -0.78 -2.79 -3.32
C ASN A 103 0.25 -3.84 -3.73
N ALA A 104 1.21 -3.50 -4.60
CA ALA A 104 2.30 -4.39 -4.97
C ALA A 104 3.24 -4.68 -3.77
N ALA A 105 3.55 -3.69 -2.94
CA ALA A 105 4.35 -3.89 -1.72
C ALA A 105 3.63 -4.82 -0.73
N ILE A 106 2.32 -4.62 -0.51
CA ILE A 106 1.51 -5.49 0.35
C ILE A 106 1.49 -6.92 -0.20
N ALA A 107 1.31 -7.11 -1.51
CA ALA A 107 1.31 -8.43 -2.14
C ALA A 107 2.65 -9.16 -1.93
N ALA A 108 3.77 -8.47 -2.11
CA ALA A 108 5.09 -9.02 -1.84
C ALA A 108 5.27 -9.40 -0.36
N LEU A 109 4.79 -8.57 0.58
CA LEU A 109 4.80 -8.89 2.01
C LEU A 109 4.00 -10.16 2.31
N LEU A 110 2.79 -10.26 1.77
CA LEU A 110 1.91 -11.41 1.96
C LEU A 110 2.52 -12.70 1.37
N HIS A 111 3.21 -12.59 0.24
CA HIS A 111 3.93 -13.71 -0.36
C HIS A 111 5.09 -14.16 0.52
N GLU A 112 5.98 -13.25 0.91
CA GLU A 112 7.16 -13.54 1.74
C GLU A 112 6.81 -14.10 3.13
N THR A 113 5.66 -13.70 3.68
CA THR A 113 5.19 -14.17 5.00
C THR A 113 4.30 -15.43 4.93
N GLY A 114 4.00 -15.93 3.73
CA GLY A 114 3.10 -17.06 3.51
C GLY A 114 1.61 -16.76 3.69
N MET A 115 1.25 -15.50 3.94
CA MET A 115 -0.15 -15.08 4.17
C MET A 115 -1.02 -15.15 2.92
N LEU A 116 -0.43 -15.27 1.73
CA LEU A 116 -1.19 -15.51 0.48
C LEU A 116 -2.00 -16.79 0.52
N PHE A 117 -1.62 -17.77 1.35
CA PHE A 117 -2.40 -18.99 1.51
C PHE A 117 -3.84 -18.73 1.96
N GLU A 118 -4.06 -17.69 2.77
CA GLU A 118 -5.37 -17.32 3.30
C GLU A 118 -6.19 -16.44 2.35
N ILE A 119 -5.55 -15.76 1.41
CA ILE A 119 -6.15 -14.73 0.56
C ILE A 119 -6.29 -15.26 -0.89
N GLY A 120 -5.34 -16.08 -1.31
CA GLY A 120 -5.15 -16.56 -2.67
C GLY A 120 -4.10 -15.74 -3.43
N ALA A 121 -3.47 -16.36 -4.43
CA ALA A 121 -2.48 -15.71 -5.30
C ALA A 121 -3.11 -14.71 -6.30
N HIS A 122 -4.43 -14.77 -6.47
CA HIS A 122 -5.24 -13.83 -7.24
C HIS A 122 -6.31 -13.25 -6.34
N TYR A 123 -6.30 -11.93 -6.14
CA TYR A 123 -7.28 -11.27 -5.30
C TYR A 123 -7.58 -9.84 -5.77
N ILE A 124 -8.64 -9.27 -5.22
CA ILE A 124 -9.02 -7.88 -5.42
C ILE A 124 -8.82 -7.13 -4.10
N ALA A 125 -8.18 -5.96 -4.17
CA ALA A 125 -8.08 -5.03 -3.07
C ALA A 125 -9.00 -3.83 -3.31
N SER A 126 -9.85 -3.52 -2.31
CA SER A 126 -10.69 -2.32 -2.29
C SER A 126 -9.89 -1.16 -1.71
N GLN A 127 -9.80 -0.03 -2.42
CA GLN A 127 -9.11 1.17 -1.97
C GLN A 127 -9.85 2.44 -2.41
N GLY A 128 -9.83 3.48 -1.56
CA GLY A 128 -10.32 4.82 -1.90
C GLY A 128 -11.81 5.03 -1.64
N ARG A 129 -12.51 4.09 -1.05
CA ARG A 129 -13.94 4.23 -0.69
C ARG A 129 -14.16 5.39 0.28
N GLU A 130 -13.24 5.62 1.19
CA GLU A 130 -13.22 6.71 2.17
C GLU A 130 -13.09 8.09 1.52
N LEU A 131 -12.58 8.12 0.27
CA LEU A 131 -12.46 9.31 -0.58
C LEU A 131 -13.54 9.38 -1.68
N GLY A 132 -14.55 8.50 -1.63
CA GLY A 132 -15.61 8.42 -2.63
C GLY A 132 -15.15 7.91 -4.01
N ARG A 133 -14.06 7.10 -4.07
CA ARG A 133 -13.51 6.58 -5.33
C ARG A 133 -13.85 5.11 -5.59
N ASP A 134 -13.99 4.30 -4.55
CA ASP A 134 -14.35 2.88 -4.61
C ASP A 134 -13.52 2.06 -5.65
N GLY A 135 -12.19 2.23 -5.60
CA GLY A 135 -11.28 1.56 -6.52
C GLY A 135 -11.14 0.08 -6.21
N MET A 136 -11.06 -0.74 -7.28
CA MET A 136 -10.85 -2.18 -7.22
C MET A 136 -9.55 -2.52 -7.94
N VAL A 137 -8.51 -2.86 -7.16
CA VAL A 137 -7.18 -3.21 -7.66
C VAL A 137 -7.08 -4.72 -7.78
N GLN A 138 -6.86 -5.21 -9.00
CA GLN A 138 -6.58 -6.62 -9.25
C GLN A 138 -5.12 -6.90 -8.94
N VAL A 139 -4.86 -7.92 -8.15
CA VAL A 139 -3.51 -8.33 -7.74
C VAL A 139 -3.33 -9.80 -8.08
N GLN A 140 -2.20 -10.11 -8.71
CA GLN A 140 -1.76 -11.47 -8.96
C GLN A 140 -0.31 -11.63 -8.53
N VAL A 141 -0.01 -12.70 -7.83
CA VAL A 141 1.37 -13.16 -7.57
C VAL A 141 1.54 -14.48 -8.30
N ASP A 142 2.49 -14.53 -9.22
CA ASP A 142 2.75 -15.76 -10.01
C ASP A 142 3.65 -16.76 -9.26
N ASP A 143 3.90 -17.89 -9.90
CA ASP A 143 4.69 -18.99 -9.32
C ASP A 143 6.17 -18.62 -9.10
N GLU A 144 6.68 -17.57 -9.78
CA GLU A 144 8.01 -17.02 -9.59
C GLU A 144 8.04 -15.95 -8.48
N GLY A 145 6.88 -15.57 -7.93
CA GLY A 145 6.74 -14.55 -6.90
C GLY A 145 6.70 -13.12 -7.44
N GLU A 146 6.56 -12.95 -8.77
CA GLU A 146 6.39 -11.64 -9.37
C GLU A 146 4.97 -11.12 -9.14
N VAL A 147 4.87 -9.83 -8.83
CA VAL A 147 3.59 -9.18 -8.51
C VAL A 147 3.07 -8.40 -9.72
N TRP A 148 1.87 -8.73 -10.14
CA TRP A 148 1.14 -8.08 -11.21
C TRP A 148 -0.02 -7.27 -10.65
N ILE A 149 -0.11 -5.99 -11.05
CA ILE A 149 -1.18 -5.07 -10.65
C ILE A 149 -2.01 -4.71 -11.88
N GLY A 150 -3.32 -4.83 -11.74
CA GLY A 150 -4.30 -4.53 -12.79
C GLY A 150 -5.48 -3.74 -12.27
N GLY A 151 -6.29 -3.27 -13.21
CA GLY A 151 -7.52 -2.55 -12.91
C GLY A 151 -8.22 -2.07 -14.17
N GLN A 152 -9.41 -1.51 -14.02
CA GLN A 152 -10.15 -0.92 -15.13
C GLN A 152 -9.49 0.38 -15.59
N THR A 153 -9.36 0.56 -16.88
CA THR A 153 -8.79 1.78 -17.48
C THR A 153 -9.72 2.34 -18.57
N GLN A 154 -9.68 3.65 -18.76
CA GLN A 154 -10.37 4.31 -19.86
C GLN A 154 -9.38 5.18 -20.63
N THR A 155 -9.26 4.94 -21.95
CA THR A 155 -8.46 5.79 -22.81
C THR A 155 -9.16 7.13 -22.99
N VAL A 156 -8.56 8.20 -22.52
CA VAL A 156 -9.10 9.58 -22.64
C VAL A 156 -8.40 10.34 -23.75
N ILE A 157 -7.09 10.08 -23.96
CA ILE A 157 -6.28 10.71 -25.01
C ILE A 157 -5.50 9.61 -25.73
N SER A 158 -5.47 9.67 -27.07
CA SER A 158 -4.66 8.82 -27.93
C SER A 158 -3.83 9.69 -28.87
N GLY A 159 -2.54 9.39 -29.02
CA GLY A 159 -1.65 10.16 -29.86
C GLY A 159 -0.31 9.47 -30.07
N SER A 160 0.55 10.09 -30.90
CA SER A 160 1.91 9.63 -31.15
C SER A 160 2.92 10.66 -30.66
N LEU A 161 4.01 10.18 -30.06
CA LEU A 161 5.13 10.99 -29.65
C LEU A 161 6.30 10.78 -30.65
N GLY A 162 6.68 11.83 -31.36
CA GLY A 162 7.88 11.84 -32.21
C GLY A 162 9.13 12.01 -31.33
N TRP A 163 9.87 10.92 -31.09
CA TRP A 163 11.06 10.93 -30.23
C TRP A 163 12.38 11.07 -30.99
N SER A 164 12.35 10.96 -32.34
CA SER A 164 13.53 10.88 -33.18
C SER A 164 14.44 12.10 -33.17
N ASP A 165 13.95 13.27 -32.73
CA ASP A 165 14.68 14.55 -32.81
C ASP A 165 15.14 15.09 -31.46
N ILE A 166 14.92 14.36 -30.36
CA ILE A 166 15.40 14.76 -29.02
C ILE A 166 16.82 14.24 -28.84
N LYS A 167 17.80 15.11 -29.10
CA LYS A 167 19.19 14.84 -28.65
C LYS A 167 19.24 15.06 -27.14
N VAL A 168 19.44 14.00 -26.38
CA VAL A 168 19.74 14.01 -24.96
C VAL A 168 21.21 14.37 -24.77
#